data_2a3cd277d29c8f35e7319231a228c65c
#
_entry.id   2a3cd277d29c8f35e7319231a228c65c
#
_cell.length_a   1.000
_cell.length_b   1.000
_cell.length_c   1.000
_cell.angle_alpha   90.00
_cell.angle_beta   90.00
_cell.angle_gamma   90.00
#
_symmetry.space_group_name_H-M   'P 1'
#
loop_
_entity.id
_entity.type
_entity.pdbx_description
1 polymer ?
#
loop_
_entity_poly.entity_id
_entity_poly.type
_entity_poly.pdbx_seq_one_letter_code
_entity_poly.pdbx_strand_id
1 'polypeptide(L)'
;MKTRLSILIFLLLNILFVSCQDKHTDLEDGLFAEFKTTHGTMVAELYYEKTPITVANFVALSEGNHPDVQEVFKGKPYYNGMIFHRVMDKFMIQGGDPLQNGKGSPGYQFIDEITNLKHDKPGVLSMANGGPATNGSQFFITEAPAPWLDGLHTVFGQLVKGIEIQDSISNVKTGIGNRPITDVVINELNIIRKGETAQLFDAPKTWGKKNEIEKELRLKEEIKMKEEIRKLDSLAKIDLIKLEDYNKRSKKTKSGVKIHIIKRGKGIKPKDGNFVKLYADGYLTNGILFWSNNRKINERHGKYDVEKESKGFYDPISMELSPDMQLIPGFKEAIYTMNVGDIIYCYIPSNLAYGNESKGLIKPNSDLSFIIKMVNAEN
;
A
#
# COMPACT_ATOMS: atom_id res chain seq x y z
N MET A 1 -17.85 -50.64 -57.36
CA MET A 1 -17.70 -50.73 -55.87
C MET A 1 -16.56 -49.86 -55.28
N LYS A 2 -15.42 -49.76 -55.96
CA LYS A 2 -14.26 -48.98 -55.43
C LYS A 2 -14.51 -47.47 -55.34
N THR A 3 -15.26 -46.87 -56.28
CA THR A 3 -15.55 -45.42 -56.29
C THR A 3 -16.54 -44.94 -55.19
N ARG A 4 -17.51 -45.82 -54.81
CA ARG A 4 -18.46 -45.49 -53.73
C ARG A 4 -17.82 -45.56 -52.35
N LEU A 5 -16.82 -46.39 -52.13
CA LEU A 5 -16.08 -46.52 -50.89
C LEU A 5 -15.14 -45.33 -50.67
N SER A 6 -14.49 -44.79 -51.74
CA SER A 6 -13.65 -43.58 -51.65
C SER A 6 -14.43 -42.31 -51.30
N ILE A 7 -15.66 -42.15 -51.78
CA ILE A 7 -16.52 -41.00 -51.47
C ILE A 7 -17.02 -41.08 -50.03
N LEU A 8 -17.30 -42.28 -49.50
CA LEU A 8 -17.69 -42.45 -48.10
C LEU A 8 -16.55 -42.12 -47.12
N ILE A 9 -15.30 -42.49 -47.44
CA ILE A 9 -14.12 -42.18 -46.64
C ILE A 9 -13.83 -40.67 -46.67
N PHE A 10 -14.04 -39.97 -47.80
CA PHE A 10 -13.87 -38.53 -47.89
C PHE A 10 -14.96 -37.75 -47.13
N LEU A 11 -16.20 -38.27 -47.05
CA LEU A 11 -17.28 -37.70 -46.24
C LEU A 11 -17.05 -37.92 -44.73
N LEU A 12 -16.49 -39.08 -44.34
CA LEU A 12 -16.16 -39.34 -42.91
C LEU A 12 -14.97 -38.51 -42.40
N LEU A 13 -14.00 -38.13 -43.28
CA LEU A 13 -12.90 -37.29 -42.90
C LEU A 13 -13.27 -35.81 -42.64
N ASN A 14 -14.40 -35.34 -43.22
CA ASN A 14 -14.89 -33.99 -43.00
C ASN A 14 -15.74 -33.81 -41.71
N ILE A 15 -16.09 -34.89 -41.02
CA ILE A 15 -16.87 -34.82 -39.77
C ILE A 15 -15.95 -34.64 -38.54
N LEU A 16 -14.63 -34.73 -38.68
CA LEU A 16 -13.70 -34.56 -37.57
C LEU A 16 -13.21 -33.10 -37.34
N PHE A 17 -13.61 -32.15 -38.16
CA PHE A 17 -13.54 -30.75 -37.84
C PHE A 17 -14.75 -30.33 -36.98
N VAL A 18 -14.94 -30.93 -35.82
CA VAL A 18 -15.66 -30.25 -34.74
C VAL A 18 -14.79 -29.07 -34.39
N SER A 19 -15.07 -27.95 -35.05
CA SER A 19 -14.58 -26.64 -34.63
C SER A 19 -14.97 -26.50 -33.17
N CYS A 20 -13.98 -26.58 -32.29
CA CYS A 20 -14.12 -26.12 -30.93
C CYS A 20 -14.40 -24.62 -31.06
N GLN A 21 -15.69 -24.25 -31.12
CA GLN A 21 -16.09 -22.85 -31.18
C GLN A 21 -15.55 -22.22 -29.93
N ASP A 22 -14.52 -21.38 -30.09
CA ASP A 22 -13.92 -20.65 -28.96
C ASP A 22 -15.02 -19.86 -28.25
N LYS A 23 -15.43 -20.36 -27.09
CA LYS A 23 -16.54 -19.82 -26.28
C LYS A 23 -16.29 -18.36 -25.82
N HIS A 24 -15.07 -17.90 -25.96
CA HIS A 24 -14.59 -16.61 -25.47
C HIS A 24 -13.97 -15.77 -26.61
N THR A 25 -14.60 -15.72 -27.77
CA THR A 25 -14.12 -14.97 -28.95
C THR A 25 -13.94 -13.48 -28.71
N ASP A 26 -14.60 -12.94 -27.70
CA ASP A 26 -14.62 -11.53 -27.29
C ASP A 26 -13.54 -11.16 -26.24
N LEU A 27 -12.75 -12.11 -25.75
CA LEU A 27 -11.59 -11.84 -24.93
C LEU A 27 -10.37 -11.54 -25.80
N GLU A 28 -9.54 -10.59 -25.36
CA GLU A 28 -8.22 -10.32 -25.96
C GLU A 28 -7.21 -11.43 -25.62
N ASP A 29 -5.98 -11.35 -26.15
CA ASP A 29 -4.90 -12.26 -25.76
C ASP A 29 -4.54 -12.06 -24.30
N GLY A 30 -4.48 -13.15 -23.53
CA GLY A 30 -4.20 -13.10 -22.10
C GLY A 30 -4.54 -14.40 -21.38
N LEU A 31 -4.29 -14.40 -20.09
CA LEU A 31 -4.61 -15.50 -19.17
C LEU A 31 -5.81 -15.09 -18.32
N PHE A 32 -6.85 -15.93 -18.27
CA PHE A 32 -8.08 -15.58 -17.58
C PHE A 32 -8.56 -16.69 -16.66
N ALA A 33 -9.34 -16.33 -15.64
CA ALA A 33 -10.06 -17.22 -14.76
C ALA A 33 -11.58 -17.03 -14.95
N GLU A 34 -12.29 -18.09 -15.36
CA GLU A 34 -13.75 -18.13 -15.45
C GLU A 34 -14.31 -18.73 -14.16
N PHE A 35 -14.99 -17.95 -13.35
CA PHE A 35 -15.69 -18.36 -12.14
C PHE A 35 -17.15 -18.65 -12.48
N LYS A 36 -17.55 -19.91 -12.53
CA LYS A 36 -18.96 -20.28 -12.64
C LYS A 36 -19.54 -20.45 -11.25
N THR A 37 -20.38 -19.54 -10.84
CA THR A 37 -20.96 -19.52 -9.49
C THR A 37 -22.44 -19.84 -9.52
N THR A 38 -23.05 -20.06 -8.35
CA THR A 38 -24.51 -20.18 -8.19
C THR A 38 -25.26 -18.87 -8.51
N HIS A 39 -24.57 -17.73 -8.67
CA HIS A 39 -25.15 -16.43 -9.02
C HIS A 39 -24.87 -15.99 -10.46
N GLY A 40 -24.05 -16.73 -11.19
CA GLY A 40 -23.67 -16.42 -12.58
C GLY A 40 -22.18 -16.59 -12.81
N THR A 41 -21.72 -16.18 -13.99
CA THR A 41 -20.33 -16.33 -14.42
C THR A 41 -19.59 -14.99 -14.38
N MET A 42 -18.41 -14.99 -13.77
CA MET A 42 -17.45 -13.88 -13.79
C MET A 42 -16.20 -14.33 -14.52
N VAL A 43 -15.52 -13.41 -15.24
CA VAL A 43 -14.23 -13.68 -15.87
C VAL A 43 -13.23 -12.62 -15.42
N ALA A 44 -12.11 -13.05 -14.89
CA ALA A 44 -11.00 -12.19 -14.49
C ALA A 44 -9.79 -12.40 -15.40
N GLU A 45 -9.18 -11.31 -15.86
CA GLU A 45 -7.83 -11.32 -16.40
C GLU A 45 -6.83 -11.52 -15.26
N LEU A 46 -5.82 -12.37 -15.48
CA LEU A 46 -4.75 -12.68 -14.52
C LEU A 46 -3.43 -12.04 -14.98
N TYR A 47 -2.81 -11.27 -14.12
CA TYR A 47 -1.61 -10.49 -14.42
C TYR A 47 -0.31 -11.30 -14.27
N TYR A 48 -0.21 -12.41 -15.02
CA TYR A 48 0.87 -13.40 -14.91
C TYR A 48 2.28 -12.85 -15.19
N GLU A 49 2.41 -11.72 -15.89
CA GLU A 49 3.69 -11.05 -16.10
C GLU A 49 4.09 -10.14 -14.93
N LYS A 50 3.11 -9.58 -14.20
CA LYS A 50 3.34 -8.62 -13.11
C LYS A 50 3.47 -9.30 -11.75
N THR A 51 2.73 -10.39 -11.54
CA THR A 51 2.67 -11.17 -10.29
C THR A 51 2.75 -12.68 -10.61
N PRO A 52 3.88 -13.13 -11.21
CA PRO A 52 3.99 -14.47 -11.77
C PRO A 52 3.81 -15.59 -10.76
N ILE A 53 4.32 -15.46 -9.53
CA ILE A 53 4.21 -16.51 -8.51
C ILE A 53 2.77 -16.60 -7.99
N THR A 54 2.13 -15.46 -7.75
CA THR A 54 0.74 -15.41 -7.27
C THR A 54 -0.21 -16.00 -8.32
N VAL A 55 -0.04 -15.63 -9.60
CA VAL A 55 -0.82 -16.20 -10.68
C VAL A 55 -0.51 -17.68 -10.87
N ALA A 56 0.76 -18.11 -10.78
CA ALA A 56 1.13 -19.52 -10.84
C ALA A 56 0.51 -20.34 -9.73
N ASN A 57 0.49 -19.83 -8.50
CA ASN A 57 -0.20 -20.44 -7.37
C ASN A 57 -1.70 -20.62 -7.68
N PHE A 58 -2.37 -19.54 -8.07
CA PHE A 58 -3.81 -19.55 -8.34
C PHE A 58 -4.17 -20.51 -9.48
N VAL A 59 -3.43 -20.45 -10.60
CA VAL A 59 -3.66 -21.31 -11.77
C VAL A 59 -3.38 -22.77 -11.45
N ALA A 60 -2.26 -23.09 -10.80
CA ALA A 60 -1.91 -24.47 -10.47
C ALA A 60 -2.92 -25.11 -9.49
N LEU A 61 -3.43 -24.32 -8.53
CA LEU A 61 -4.54 -24.76 -7.66
C LEU A 61 -5.83 -25.00 -8.47
N SER A 62 -6.18 -24.07 -9.36
CA SER A 62 -7.39 -24.19 -10.19
C SER A 62 -7.36 -25.44 -11.08
N GLU A 63 -6.19 -25.76 -11.63
CA GLU A 63 -5.98 -26.92 -12.51
C GLU A 63 -5.69 -28.24 -11.76
N GLY A 64 -5.52 -28.17 -10.43
CA GLY A 64 -5.25 -29.35 -9.58
C GLY A 64 -3.83 -29.90 -9.72
N ASN A 65 -2.89 -29.14 -10.28
CA ASN A 65 -1.50 -29.57 -10.54
C ASN A 65 -0.46 -28.83 -9.69
N HIS A 66 -0.89 -28.17 -8.60
CA HIS A 66 0.01 -27.43 -7.70
C HIS A 66 0.96 -28.38 -6.96
N PRO A 67 2.30 -28.22 -7.08
CA PRO A 67 3.26 -29.19 -6.54
C PRO A 67 3.28 -29.27 -5.01
N ASP A 68 3.08 -28.15 -4.31
CA ASP A 68 3.22 -28.03 -2.86
C ASP A 68 1.88 -28.13 -2.12
N VAL A 69 0.74 -28.35 -2.82
CA VAL A 69 -0.57 -28.45 -2.17
C VAL A 69 -0.66 -29.72 -1.31
N GLN A 70 -1.42 -29.65 -0.23
CA GLN A 70 -1.66 -30.82 0.64
C GLN A 70 -2.18 -32.03 -0.16
N GLU A 71 -1.75 -33.23 0.23
CA GLU A 71 -2.09 -34.50 -0.47
C GLU A 71 -3.60 -34.69 -0.73
N VAL A 72 -4.44 -34.25 0.19
CA VAL A 72 -5.91 -34.34 0.08
C VAL A 72 -6.47 -33.57 -1.12
N PHE A 73 -5.76 -32.57 -1.61
CA PHE A 73 -6.16 -31.71 -2.73
C PHE A 73 -5.43 -32.03 -4.04
N LYS A 74 -4.41 -32.87 -4.03
CA LYS A 74 -3.62 -33.21 -5.23
C LYS A 74 -4.51 -33.84 -6.32
N GLY A 75 -4.28 -33.43 -7.57
CA GLY A 75 -4.99 -33.94 -8.73
C GLY A 75 -6.45 -33.48 -8.83
N LYS A 76 -6.86 -32.48 -8.02
CA LYS A 76 -8.24 -31.97 -8.01
C LYS A 76 -8.24 -30.46 -8.22
N PRO A 77 -9.15 -29.93 -9.06
CA PRO A 77 -9.41 -28.48 -9.12
C PRO A 77 -9.79 -27.95 -7.75
N TYR A 78 -8.86 -27.19 -7.13
CA TYR A 78 -8.92 -26.85 -5.73
C TYR A 78 -10.11 -25.97 -5.35
N TYR A 79 -10.49 -25.03 -6.21
CA TYR A 79 -11.54 -24.05 -5.92
C TYR A 79 -12.96 -24.56 -6.21
N ASN A 80 -13.12 -25.68 -6.91
CA ASN A 80 -14.42 -26.21 -7.26
C ASN A 80 -15.16 -26.69 -6.00
N GLY A 81 -16.41 -26.23 -5.85
CA GLY A 81 -17.24 -26.50 -4.68
C GLY A 81 -16.95 -25.62 -3.47
N MET A 82 -15.97 -24.73 -3.52
CA MET A 82 -15.73 -23.76 -2.46
C MET A 82 -16.74 -22.61 -2.51
N ILE A 83 -16.90 -21.93 -1.39
CA ILE A 83 -17.83 -20.80 -1.25
C ILE A 83 -17.10 -19.47 -1.09
N PHE A 84 -17.80 -18.38 -1.37
CA PHE A 84 -17.44 -17.08 -0.85
C PHE A 84 -17.89 -17.02 0.62
N HIS A 85 -16.98 -17.34 1.54
CA HIS A 85 -17.28 -17.49 2.96
C HIS A 85 -17.39 -16.17 3.73
N ARG A 86 -16.95 -15.05 3.14
CA ARG A 86 -17.05 -13.70 3.68
C ARG A 86 -17.41 -12.73 2.58
N VAL A 87 -18.51 -12.01 2.77
CA VAL A 87 -19.08 -11.10 1.78
C VAL A 87 -19.47 -9.81 2.48
N MET A 88 -19.03 -8.67 1.95
CA MET A 88 -19.28 -7.35 2.53
C MET A 88 -19.68 -6.37 1.44
N ASP A 89 -20.92 -5.88 1.53
CA ASP A 89 -21.43 -4.77 0.71
C ASP A 89 -20.46 -3.58 0.73
N LYS A 90 -20.26 -2.94 -0.42
CA LYS A 90 -19.36 -1.81 -0.66
C LYS A 90 -17.89 -2.06 -0.31
N PHE A 91 -17.48 -3.33 -0.25
CA PHE A 91 -16.10 -3.67 0.00
C PHE A 91 -15.59 -4.81 -0.89
N MET A 92 -15.95 -6.09 -0.60
CA MET A 92 -15.40 -7.23 -1.33
C MET A 92 -16.17 -8.53 -1.09
N ILE A 93 -15.92 -9.51 -1.96
CA ILE A 93 -16.27 -10.92 -1.73
C ILE A 93 -14.99 -11.74 -1.58
N GLN A 94 -14.89 -12.60 -0.57
CA GLN A 94 -13.70 -13.40 -0.24
C GLN A 94 -14.01 -14.90 -0.26
N GLY A 95 -13.16 -15.64 -1.00
CA GLY A 95 -13.27 -17.10 -1.18
C GLY A 95 -11.91 -17.79 -1.12
N GLY A 96 -11.86 -19.04 -1.61
CA GLY A 96 -10.61 -19.82 -1.72
C GLY A 96 -10.14 -20.48 -0.43
N ASP A 97 -11.03 -20.58 0.57
CA ASP A 97 -10.76 -21.28 1.84
C ASP A 97 -11.32 -22.69 1.80
N PRO A 98 -10.48 -23.76 1.90
CA PRO A 98 -10.93 -25.14 1.91
C PRO A 98 -11.75 -25.51 3.15
N LEU A 99 -11.63 -24.78 4.26
CA LEU A 99 -12.44 -24.97 5.47
C LEU A 99 -13.68 -24.11 5.49
N GLN A 100 -13.85 -23.19 4.52
CA GLN A 100 -15.02 -22.32 4.35
C GLN A 100 -15.36 -21.46 5.58
N ASN A 101 -14.36 -21.10 6.38
CA ASN A 101 -14.51 -20.35 7.65
C ASN A 101 -13.45 -19.27 7.86
N GLY A 102 -12.62 -18.99 6.87
CA GLY A 102 -11.54 -18.00 6.87
C GLY A 102 -10.20 -18.50 7.46
N LYS A 103 -10.12 -19.77 7.91
CA LYS A 103 -8.93 -20.33 8.60
C LYS A 103 -8.23 -21.43 7.82
N GLY A 104 -8.76 -21.82 6.68
CA GLY A 104 -8.19 -22.87 5.83
C GLY A 104 -6.96 -22.40 5.06
N SER A 105 -6.11 -23.38 4.70
CA SER A 105 -4.84 -23.15 4.00
C SER A 105 -4.60 -24.27 3.00
N PRO A 106 -3.90 -24.01 1.90
CA PRO A 106 -3.47 -25.06 0.95
C PRO A 106 -2.30 -25.90 1.48
N GLY A 107 -1.76 -25.58 2.69
CA GLY A 107 -0.67 -26.28 3.34
C GLY A 107 0.68 -25.59 3.29
N TYR A 108 0.74 -24.43 2.67
CA TYR A 108 1.94 -23.61 2.55
C TYR A 108 1.57 -22.11 2.57
N GLN A 109 2.58 -21.28 2.67
CA GLN A 109 2.50 -19.83 2.53
C GLN A 109 3.58 -19.33 1.58
N PHE A 110 3.37 -18.16 0.97
CA PHE A 110 4.35 -17.51 0.09
C PHE A 110 4.29 -15.98 0.21
N ILE A 111 5.33 -15.33 -0.30
CA ILE A 111 5.52 -13.88 -0.18
C ILE A 111 4.51 -13.09 -1.01
N ASP A 112 4.41 -11.80 -0.67
CA ASP A 112 3.69 -10.81 -1.46
C ASP A 112 4.50 -10.39 -2.70
N GLU A 113 3.82 -10.22 -3.83
CA GLU A 113 4.36 -9.60 -5.04
C GLU A 113 3.75 -8.20 -5.18
N ILE A 114 4.19 -7.27 -4.33
CA ILE A 114 3.70 -5.89 -4.34
C ILE A 114 4.28 -5.13 -5.53
N THR A 115 3.39 -4.62 -6.37
CA THR A 115 3.71 -3.86 -7.59
C THR A 115 3.07 -2.47 -7.53
N ASN A 116 2.96 -1.80 -8.68
CA ASN A 116 2.22 -0.55 -8.84
C ASN A 116 0.70 -0.76 -9.05
N LEU A 117 0.22 -2.00 -9.05
CA LEU A 117 -1.20 -2.32 -9.12
C LEU A 117 -1.91 -1.86 -7.85
N LYS A 118 -3.17 -1.41 -8.00
CA LYS A 118 -3.94 -0.74 -6.95
C LYS A 118 -5.32 -1.36 -6.79
N HIS A 119 -5.90 -1.20 -5.59
CA HIS A 119 -7.29 -1.50 -5.30
C HIS A 119 -8.15 -0.24 -5.57
N ASP A 120 -8.07 0.31 -6.79
CA ASP A 120 -8.63 1.63 -7.14
C ASP A 120 -10.02 1.58 -7.77
N LYS A 121 -10.56 0.38 -8.00
CA LYS A 121 -11.85 0.18 -8.70
C LYS A 121 -12.52 -1.14 -8.30
N PRO A 122 -13.81 -1.33 -8.68
CA PRO A 122 -14.49 -2.62 -8.55
C PRO A 122 -13.83 -3.72 -9.38
N GLY A 123 -13.95 -4.98 -8.93
CA GLY A 123 -13.51 -6.17 -9.66
C GLY A 123 -12.02 -6.46 -9.58
N VAL A 124 -11.24 -5.77 -8.73
CA VAL A 124 -9.83 -6.09 -8.52
C VAL A 124 -9.72 -7.42 -7.78
N LEU A 125 -8.96 -8.37 -8.37
CA LEU A 125 -8.66 -9.67 -7.77
C LEU A 125 -7.35 -9.59 -6.99
N SER A 126 -7.40 -9.89 -5.69
CA SER A 126 -6.27 -9.73 -4.77
C SER A 126 -6.17 -10.87 -3.77
N MET A 127 -4.95 -11.14 -3.26
CA MET A 127 -4.72 -12.20 -2.27
C MET A 127 -5.16 -11.76 -0.88
N ALA A 128 -5.90 -12.63 -0.20
CA ALA A 128 -6.13 -12.49 1.24
C ALA A 128 -4.94 -13.06 2.01
N ASN A 129 -4.45 -12.32 2.99
CA ASN A 129 -3.33 -12.71 3.85
C ASN A 129 -3.57 -12.28 5.31
N GLY A 130 -2.83 -12.84 6.24
CA GLY A 130 -2.83 -12.48 7.66
C GLY A 130 -1.67 -11.56 8.07
N GLY A 131 -0.99 -10.94 7.08
CA GLY A 131 0.20 -10.12 7.23
C GLY A 131 1.24 -10.47 6.17
N PRO A 132 2.40 -9.81 6.15
CA PRO A 132 3.42 -10.01 5.12
C PRO A 132 3.83 -11.48 4.96
N ALA A 133 3.97 -11.94 3.71
CA ALA A 133 4.42 -13.29 3.33
C ALA A 133 3.54 -14.44 3.87
N THR A 134 2.23 -14.20 4.05
CA THR A 134 1.28 -15.23 4.51
C THR A 134 0.21 -15.58 3.48
N ASN A 135 0.47 -15.30 2.18
CA ASN A 135 -0.45 -15.70 1.12
C ASN A 135 -0.59 -17.22 1.03
N GLY A 136 -1.79 -17.68 0.70
CA GLY A 136 -2.09 -19.11 0.50
C GLY A 136 -3.00 -19.31 -0.70
N SER A 137 -4.22 -19.81 -0.47
CA SER A 137 -5.23 -20.00 -1.51
C SER A 137 -6.37 -18.99 -1.46
N GLN A 138 -6.53 -18.25 -0.36
CA GLN A 138 -7.63 -17.32 -0.20
C GLN A 138 -7.40 -16.04 -1.03
N PHE A 139 -8.46 -15.60 -1.69
CA PHE A 139 -8.48 -14.38 -2.49
C PHE A 139 -9.76 -13.59 -2.24
N PHE A 140 -9.75 -12.33 -2.65
CA PHE A 140 -10.95 -11.50 -2.64
C PHE A 140 -11.09 -10.72 -3.96
N ILE A 141 -12.32 -10.32 -4.26
CA ILE A 141 -12.66 -9.47 -5.40
C ILE A 141 -13.34 -8.21 -4.85
N THR A 142 -12.79 -7.04 -5.16
CA THR A 142 -13.32 -5.77 -4.67
C THR A 142 -14.64 -5.41 -5.32
N GLU A 143 -15.57 -4.83 -4.56
CA GLU A 143 -16.79 -4.20 -5.05
C GLU A 143 -16.63 -2.67 -5.19
N ALA A 144 -15.78 -2.09 -4.37
CA ALA A 144 -15.49 -0.66 -4.36
C ALA A 144 -13.97 -0.43 -4.20
N PRO A 145 -13.47 0.77 -4.53
CA PRO A 145 -12.06 1.11 -4.26
C PRO A 145 -11.69 0.91 -2.78
N ALA A 146 -10.54 0.27 -2.55
CA ALA A 146 -10.02 -0.05 -1.22
C ALA A 146 -8.54 0.35 -1.07
N PRO A 147 -8.18 1.64 -1.23
CA PRO A 147 -6.79 2.08 -1.30
C PRO A 147 -5.97 1.80 -0.02
N TRP A 148 -6.61 1.55 1.11
CA TRP A 148 -5.94 1.15 2.36
C TRP A 148 -5.30 -0.25 2.29
N LEU A 149 -5.62 -1.06 1.27
CA LEU A 149 -5.04 -2.39 1.02
C LEU A 149 -3.79 -2.31 0.13
N ASP A 150 -3.54 -1.15 -0.48
CA ASP A 150 -2.39 -0.95 -1.36
C ASP A 150 -1.07 -1.15 -0.63
N GLY A 151 -0.17 -1.95 -1.22
CA GLY A 151 1.10 -2.29 -0.61
C GLY A 151 1.04 -3.35 0.49
N LEU A 152 -0.15 -3.85 0.84
CA LEU A 152 -0.38 -4.88 1.87
C LEU A 152 -0.86 -6.21 1.28
N HIS A 153 -1.59 -6.15 0.16
CA HIS A 153 -2.16 -7.31 -0.51
C HIS A 153 -1.74 -7.33 -1.98
N THR A 154 -1.40 -8.51 -2.49
CA THR A 154 -0.98 -8.69 -3.88
C THR A 154 -2.18 -8.64 -4.82
N VAL A 155 -2.30 -7.58 -5.60
CA VAL A 155 -3.24 -7.52 -6.73
C VAL A 155 -2.70 -8.38 -7.86
N PHE A 156 -3.48 -9.37 -8.33
CA PHE A 156 -3.04 -10.31 -9.36
C PHE A 156 -4.01 -10.48 -10.54
N GLY A 157 -5.11 -9.72 -10.56
CA GLY A 157 -6.07 -9.75 -11.66
C GLY A 157 -7.16 -8.70 -11.55
N GLN A 158 -8.05 -8.71 -12.55
CA GLN A 158 -9.18 -7.79 -12.67
C GLN A 158 -10.34 -8.49 -13.36
N LEU A 159 -11.58 -8.35 -12.86
CA LEU A 159 -12.77 -8.76 -13.60
C LEU A 159 -12.87 -7.98 -14.90
N VAL A 160 -13.02 -8.71 -16.01
CA VAL A 160 -13.28 -8.18 -17.35
C VAL A 160 -14.73 -8.45 -17.78
N LYS A 161 -15.41 -9.41 -17.10
CA LYS A 161 -16.84 -9.71 -17.29
C LYS A 161 -17.48 -10.09 -15.96
N GLY A 162 -18.78 -9.84 -15.82
CA GLY A 162 -19.56 -10.29 -14.67
C GLY A 162 -19.37 -9.41 -13.43
N ILE A 163 -19.07 -8.11 -13.60
CA ILE A 163 -19.00 -7.18 -12.49
C ILE A 163 -20.36 -7.05 -11.77
N GLU A 164 -21.45 -7.16 -12.52
CA GLU A 164 -22.82 -7.20 -12.01
C GLU A 164 -23.13 -8.47 -11.21
N ILE A 165 -22.45 -9.57 -11.53
CA ILE A 165 -22.56 -10.83 -10.76
C ILE A 165 -21.81 -10.67 -9.45
N GLN A 166 -20.61 -10.07 -9.45
CA GLN A 166 -19.85 -9.77 -8.25
C GLN A 166 -20.64 -8.83 -7.31
N ASP A 167 -21.25 -7.76 -7.84
CA ASP A 167 -22.13 -6.85 -7.11
C ASP A 167 -23.34 -7.60 -6.52
N SER A 168 -23.99 -8.47 -7.29
CA SER A 168 -25.08 -9.33 -6.81
C SER A 168 -24.65 -10.24 -5.65
N ILE A 169 -23.42 -10.77 -5.68
CA ILE A 169 -22.89 -11.61 -4.62
C ILE A 169 -22.60 -10.78 -3.37
N SER A 170 -22.01 -9.57 -3.50
CA SER A 170 -21.67 -8.72 -2.36
C SER A 170 -22.91 -8.22 -1.60
N ASN A 171 -24.06 -8.18 -2.27
CA ASN A 171 -25.34 -7.73 -1.72
C ASN A 171 -26.22 -8.86 -1.15
N VAL A 172 -25.76 -10.12 -1.10
CA VAL A 172 -26.55 -11.19 -0.48
C VAL A 172 -26.70 -10.98 1.04
N LYS A 173 -27.78 -11.51 1.61
CA LYS A 173 -27.99 -11.49 3.05
C LYS A 173 -26.89 -12.28 3.76
N THR A 174 -26.24 -11.67 4.75
CA THR A 174 -25.16 -12.26 5.54
C THR A 174 -25.57 -12.46 7.00
N GLY A 175 -24.95 -13.43 7.64
CA GLY A 175 -25.04 -13.71 9.08
C GLY A 175 -23.77 -13.32 9.82
N ILE A 176 -23.47 -14.04 10.91
CA ILE A 176 -22.30 -13.82 11.77
C ILE A 176 -21.01 -13.94 10.93
N GLY A 177 -20.09 -13.00 11.10
CA GLY A 177 -18.81 -12.98 10.39
C GLY A 177 -18.92 -12.61 8.90
N ASN A 178 -20.03 -11.97 8.50
CA ASN A 178 -20.32 -11.62 7.10
C ASN A 178 -20.38 -12.84 6.16
N ARG A 179 -20.73 -14.01 6.68
CA ARG A 179 -20.96 -15.21 5.88
C ARG A 179 -22.33 -15.12 5.22
N PRO A 180 -22.50 -15.40 3.91
CA PRO A 180 -23.81 -15.52 3.27
C PRO A 180 -24.72 -16.52 4.01
N ILE A 181 -26.00 -16.16 4.22
CA ILE A 181 -26.99 -17.08 4.82
C ILE A 181 -27.24 -18.27 3.90
N THR A 182 -27.26 -18.03 2.59
CA THR A 182 -27.28 -19.06 1.54
C THR A 182 -25.92 -19.08 0.89
N ASP A 183 -25.25 -20.21 0.90
CA ASP A 183 -23.88 -20.31 0.38
C ASP A 183 -23.82 -19.94 -1.11
N VAL A 184 -22.90 -19.07 -1.46
CA VAL A 184 -22.54 -18.72 -2.84
C VAL A 184 -21.38 -19.60 -3.25
N VAL A 185 -21.65 -20.59 -4.10
CA VAL A 185 -20.70 -21.65 -4.46
C VAL A 185 -19.99 -21.32 -5.76
N ILE A 186 -18.68 -21.53 -5.80
CA ILE A 186 -17.89 -21.63 -7.04
C ILE A 186 -18.06 -23.05 -7.56
N ASN A 187 -18.99 -23.27 -8.49
CA ASN A 187 -19.24 -24.60 -9.06
C ASN A 187 -18.03 -25.10 -9.84
N GLU A 188 -17.44 -24.23 -10.66
CA GLU A 188 -16.24 -24.50 -11.45
C GLU A 188 -15.39 -23.23 -11.53
N LEU A 189 -14.07 -23.39 -11.52
CA LEU A 189 -13.11 -22.36 -11.85
C LEU A 189 -12.22 -22.88 -12.99
N ASN A 190 -12.34 -22.27 -14.16
CA ASN A 190 -11.64 -22.69 -15.37
C ASN A 190 -10.59 -21.66 -15.77
N ILE A 191 -9.42 -22.13 -16.21
CA ILE A 191 -8.34 -21.26 -16.73
C ILE A 191 -8.46 -21.20 -18.26
N ILE A 192 -8.51 -19.99 -18.80
CA ILE A 192 -8.58 -19.71 -20.23
C ILE A 192 -7.27 -19.08 -20.66
N ARG A 193 -6.64 -19.63 -21.71
CA ARG A 193 -5.40 -19.15 -22.29
C ARG A 193 -5.65 -18.70 -23.73
N LYS A 194 -5.47 -17.40 -24.00
CA LYS A 194 -5.57 -16.82 -25.35
C LYS A 194 -4.24 -16.22 -25.78
N GLY A 195 -3.89 -16.41 -27.04
CA GLY A 195 -2.60 -15.98 -27.57
C GLY A 195 -1.43 -16.86 -27.14
N GLU A 196 -0.31 -16.72 -27.85
CA GLU A 196 0.85 -17.59 -27.71
C GLU A 196 1.49 -17.51 -26.31
N THR A 197 1.66 -16.32 -25.76
CA THR A 197 2.30 -16.11 -24.45
C THR A 197 1.52 -16.74 -23.30
N ALA A 198 0.19 -16.62 -23.30
CA ALA A 198 -0.65 -17.24 -22.28
C ALA A 198 -0.70 -18.76 -22.41
N GLN A 199 -0.63 -19.30 -23.64
CA GLN A 199 -0.56 -20.74 -23.87
C GLN A 199 0.75 -21.36 -23.36
N LEU A 200 1.85 -20.60 -23.40
CA LEU A 200 3.16 -21.01 -22.90
C LEU A 200 3.32 -20.86 -21.37
N PHE A 201 2.35 -20.24 -20.69
CA PHE A 201 2.42 -20.08 -19.24
C PHE A 201 2.21 -21.41 -18.52
N ASP A 202 3.30 -21.93 -17.96
CA ASP A 202 3.35 -23.17 -17.18
C ASP A 202 3.36 -22.81 -15.68
N ALA A 203 2.24 -22.96 -15.03
CA ALA A 203 2.06 -22.57 -13.63
C ALA A 203 2.92 -23.39 -12.66
N PRO A 204 2.97 -24.72 -12.68
CA PRO A 204 3.88 -25.51 -11.84
C PRO A 204 5.34 -25.16 -12.02
N LYS A 205 5.80 -24.95 -13.25
CA LYS A 205 7.19 -24.56 -13.54
C LYS A 205 7.49 -23.14 -13.03
N THR A 206 6.57 -22.22 -13.19
CA THR A 206 6.71 -20.84 -12.68
C THR A 206 6.74 -20.83 -11.15
N TRP A 207 5.88 -21.58 -10.50
CA TRP A 207 5.90 -21.78 -9.05
C TRP A 207 7.23 -22.34 -8.56
N GLY A 208 7.85 -23.28 -9.29
CA GLY A 208 9.16 -23.83 -8.95
C GLY A 208 10.28 -22.78 -8.84
N LYS A 209 10.10 -21.60 -9.47
CA LYS A 209 11.06 -20.47 -9.40
C LYS A 209 10.79 -19.52 -8.24
N LYS A 210 9.81 -19.79 -7.36
CA LYS A 210 9.42 -18.90 -6.26
C LYS A 210 10.60 -18.40 -5.43
N ASN A 211 11.52 -19.29 -5.04
CA ASN A 211 12.67 -18.96 -4.20
C ASN A 211 13.66 -18.00 -4.90
N GLU A 212 13.82 -18.11 -6.22
CA GLU A 212 14.67 -17.21 -7.03
C GLU A 212 14.03 -15.82 -7.11
N ILE A 213 12.74 -15.77 -7.40
CA ILE A 213 11.96 -14.54 -7.49
C ILE A 213 11.89 -13.84 -6.13
N GLU A 214 11.66 -14.60 -5.04
CA GLU A 214 11.71 -14.08 -3.67
C GLU A 214 13.05 -13.40 -3.35
N LYS A 215 14.15 -14.06 -3.69
CA LYS A 215 15.50 -13.49 -3.49
C LYS A 215 15.69 -12.21 -4.27
N GLU A 216 15.22 -12.16 -5.52
CA GLU A 216 15.31 -10.97 -6.36
C GLU A 216 14.47 -9.81 -5.79
N LEU A 217 13.24 -10.08 -5.35
CA LEU A 217 12.36 -9.07 -4.75
C LEU A 217 12.97 -8.48 -3.46
N ARG A 218 13.47 -9.34 -2.57
CA ARG A 218 14.17 -8.88 -1.34
C ARG A 218 15.38 -8.01 -1.65
N LEU A 219 16.17 -8.39 -2.65
CA LEU A 219 17.33 -7.59 -3.06
C LEU A 219 16.91 -6.22 -3.59
N LYS A 220 15.83 -6.15 -4.39
CA LYS A 220 15.28 -4.88 -4.88
C LYS A 220 14.81 -3.98 -3.74
N GLU A 221 14.13 -4.55 -2.74
CA GLU A 221 13.69 -3.81 -1.56
C GLU A 221 14.87 -3.28 -0.73
N GLU A 222 15.91 -4.10 -0.52
CA GLU A 222 17.13 -3.67 0.17
C GLU A 222 17.84 -2.52 -0.56
N ILE A 223 17.92 -2.59 -1.89
CA ILE A 223 18.53 -1.52 -2.69
C ILE A 223 17.72 -0.24 -2.55
N LYS A 224 16.40 -0.31 -2.68
CA LYS A 224 15.50 0.83 -2.51
C LYS A 224 15.62 1.47 -1.13
N MET A 225 15.62 0.64 -0.09
CA MET A 225 15.80 1.13 1.29
C MET A 225 17.16 1.82 1.48
N LYS A 226 18.25 1.26 0.94
CA LYS A 226 19.58 1.88 0.99
C LYS A 226 19.62 3.22 0.27
N GLU A 227 18.94 3.33 -0.87
CA GLU A 227 18.83 4.60 -1.61
C GLU A 227 18.05 5.66 -0.84
N GLU A 228 16.95 5.29 -0.20
CA GLU A 228 16.17 6.19 0.66
C GLU A 228 17.00 6.68 1.86
N ILE A 229 17.71 5.79 2.54
CA ILE A 229 18.62 6.15 3.65
C ILE A 229 19.70 7.13 3.15
N ARG A 230 20.35 6.86 2.00
CA ARG A 230 21.35 7.77 1.43
C ARG A 230 20.78 9.15 1.11
N LYS A 231 19.56 9.19 0.59
CA LYS A 231 18.85 10.44 0.29
C LYS A 231 18.61 11.25 1.58
N LEU A 232 18.10 10.59 2.63
CA LEU A 232 17.87 11.22 3.92
C LEU A 232 19.17 11.71 4.58
N ASP A 233 20.23 10.93 4.54
CA ASP A 233 21.56 11.32 5.05
C ASP A 233 22.13 12.52 4.28
N SER A 234 21.96 12.56 2.96
CA SER A 234 22.36 13.70 2.14
C SER A 234 21.61 14.97 2.51
N LEU A 235 20.29 14.88 2.71
CA LEU A 235 19.46 16.00 3.13
C LEU A 235 19.84 16.48 4.53
N ALA A 236 20.08 15.55 5.47
CA ALA A 236 20.53 15.89 6.82
C ALA A 236 21.87 16.64 6.81
N LYS A 237 22.83 16.24 5.96
CA LYS A 237 24.11 16.95 5.79
C LYS A 237 23.93 18.37 5.25
N ILE A 238 23.06 18.56 4.26
CA ILE A 238 22.76 19.87 3.69
C ILE A 238 22.13 20.78 4.76
N ASP A 239 21.15 20.25 5.52
CA ASP A 239 20.50 21.00 6.58
C ASP A 239 21.47 21.29 7.72
N LEU A 240 22.35 20.35 8.11
CA LEU A 240 23.39 20.54 9.11
C LEU A 240 24.29 21.74 8.78
N ILE A 241 24.82 21.82 7.56
CA ILE A 241 25.67 22.93 7.11
C ILE A 241 24.96 24.28 7.31
N LYS A 242 23.68 24.34 6.92
CA LYS A 242 22.84 25.52 7.07
C LYS A 242 22.58 25.89 8.53
N LEU A 243 22.26 24.90 9.37
CA LEU A 243 22.00 25.10 10.79
C LEU A 243 23.28 25.51 11.54
N GLU A 244 24.45 24.95 11.20
CA GLU A 244 25.74 25.34 11.75
C GLU A 244 26.12 26.80 11.42
N ASP A 245 25.86 27.22 10.16
CA ASP A 245 26.08 28.62 9.77
C ASP A 245 25.19 29.59 10.57
N TYR A 246 23.92 29.26 10.75
CA TYR A 246 23.01 30.03 11.59
C TYR A 246 23.45 30.02 13.06
N ASN A 247 23.91 28.88 13.60
CA ASN A 247 24.39 28.76 14.96
C ASN A 247 25.63 29.63 15.23
N LYS A 248 26.57 29.67 14.28
CA LYS A 248 27.76 30.53 14.35
C LYS A 248 27.40 32.02 14.41
N ARG A 249 26.32 32.43 13.72
CA ARG A 249 25.86 33.84 13.67
C ARG A 249 24.86 34.19 14.77
N SER A 250 24.50 33.24 15.62
CA SER A 250 23.51 33.39 16.68
C SER A 250 24.05 34.18 17.88
N LYS A 251 23.14 34.93 18.50
CA LYS A 251 23.40 35.55 19.81
C LYS A 251 22.86 34.66 20.92
N LYS A 252 23.66 34.41 21.94
CA LYS A 252 23.30 33.63 23.12
C LYS A 252 22.50 34.47 24.09
N THR A 253 21.39 33.97 24.59
CA THR A 253 20.56 34.56 25.64
C THR A 253 21.13 34.23 27.03
N LYS A 254 20.55 34.80 28.09
CA LYS A 254 20.97 34.53 29.48
C LYS A 254 20.67 33.07 29.88
N SER A 255 19.62 32.45 29.36
CA SER A 255 19.24 31.06 29.64
C SER A 255 20.14 30.03 28.93
N GLY A 256 20.80 30.44 27.83
CA GLY A 256 21.63 29.57 27.01
C GLY A 256 21.06 29.26 25.62
N VAL A 257 19.84 29.68 25.33
CA VAL A 257 19.28 29.60 23.96
C VAL A 257 20.11 30.49 23.03
N LYS A 258 20.34 30.01 21.79
CA LYS A 258 21.00 30.83 20.78
C LYS A 258 20.00 31.18 19.69
N ILE A 259 19.95 32.45 19.29
CA ILE A 259 18.98 32.95 18.30
C ILE A 259 19.69 33.71 17.18
N HIS A 260 19.36 33.36 15.92
CA HIS A 260 19.76 34.10 14.74
C HIS A 260 18.53 34.52 13.95
N ILE A 261 18.45 35.80 13.57
CA ILE A 261 17.35 36.32 12.75
C ILE A 261 17.71 36.10 11.27
N ILE A 262 17.08 35.13 10.65
CA ILE A 262 17.27 34.83 9.22
C ILE A 262 16.62 35.92 8.35
N LYS A 263 15.42 36.34 8.74
CA LYS A 263 14.66 37.40 8.06
C LYS A 263 13.93 38.23 9.13
N ARG A 264 14.05 39.56 9.07
CA ARG A 264 13.29 40.46 9.95
C ARG A 264 11.93 40.75 9.30
N GLY A 265 10.85 40.56 10.04
CA GLY A 265 9.50 40.99 9.70
C GLY A 265 9.29 42.48 9.96
N LYS A 266 8.24 43.02 9.40
CA LYS A 266 7.84 44.42 9.59
C LYS A 266 6.60 44.58 10.49
N GLY A 267 6.05 43.44 10.98
CA GLY A 267 4.86 43.42 11.79
C GLY A 267 5.13 43.76 13.27
N ILE A 268 4.09 43.77 14.07
CA ILE A 268 4.14 44.07 15.51
C ILE A 268 4.89 42.97 16.26
N LYS A 269 5.38 43.31 17.45
CA LYS A 269 5.87 42.37 18.43
C LYS A 269 4.66 41.90 19.28
N PRO A 270 4.30 40.60 19.25
CA PRO A 270 3.18 40.10 20.03
C PRO A 270 3.44 40.18 21.52
N LYS A 271 2.35 40.27 22.31
CA LYS A 271 2.38 40.30 23.79
C LYS A 271 1.52 39.12 24.31
N ASP A 272 1.59 38.89 25.61
CA ASP A 272 0.71 37.94 26.30
C ASP A 272 -0.77 38.24 25.97
N GLY A 273 -1.53 37.16 25.72
CA GLY A 273 -2.93 37.22 25.27
C GLY A 273 -3.10 37.28 23.75
N ASN A 274 -2.06 37.61 22.96
CA ASN A 274 -2.19 37.55 21.49
C ASN A 274 -2.10 36.11 20.98
N PHE A 275 -2.95 35.78 19.99
CA PHE A 275 -2.83 34.55 19.24
C PHE A 275 -1.80 34.71 18.13
N VAL A 276 -0.78 33.86 18.11
CA VAL A 276 0.25 33.81 17.06
C VAL A 276 0.08 32.58 16.18
N LYS A 277 0.38 32.74 14.89
CA LYS A 277 0.40 31.64 13.93
C LYS A 277 1.82 31.36 13.46
N LEU A 278 2.28 30.10 13.63
CA LEU A 278 3.65 29.71 13.41
C LEU A 278 3.79 28.53 12.44
N TYR A 279 4.82 28.60 11.58
CA TYR A 279 5.47 27.42 11.02
C TYR A 279 6.75 27.16 11.79
N ALA A 280 7.06 25.89 12.05
CA ALA A 280 8.31 25.52 12.68
C ALA A 280 8.84 24.18 12.10
N ASP A 281 10.15 24.14 11.92
CA ASP A 281 10.89 22.98 11.46
C ASP A 281 11.90 22.61 12.54
N GLY A 282 11.78 21.44 13.14
CA GLY A 282 12.61 20.96 14.25
C GLY A 282 13.67 19.94 13.79
N TYR A 283 14.93 20.21 14.14
CA TYR A 283 16.08 19.41 13.74
C TYR A 283 16.88 18.93 14.95
N LEU A 284 17.41 17.72 14.87
CA LEU A 284 18.48 17.25 15.74
C LEU A 284 19.80 17.95 15.36
N THR A 285 20.78 17.94 16.24
CA THR A 285 22.09 18.58 16.03
C THR A 285 22.90 18.00 14.89
N ASN A 286 22.54 16.84 14.39
CA ASN A 286 23.12 16.22 13.19
C ASN A 286 22.38 16.55 11.88
N GLY A 287 21.44 17.51 11.91
CA GLY A 287 20.68 17.95 10.74
C GLY A 287 19.45 17.11 10.40
N ILE A 288 19.16 16.05 11.15
CA ILE A 288 17.97 15.22 10.92
C ILE A 288 16.72 15.99 11.32
N LEU A 289 15.79 16.15 10.37
CA LEU A 289 14.46 16.70 10.62
C LEU A 289 13.64 15.70 11.45
N PHE A 290 13.26 16.05 12.69
CA PHE A 290 12.42 15.20 13.52
C PHE A 290 10.93 15.58 13.45
N TRP A 291 10.63 16.87 13.17
CA TRP A 291 9.26 17.36 13.10
C TRP A 291 9.16 18.63 12.24
N SER A 292 8.07 18.81 11.49
CA SER A 292 7.74 20.05 10.78
C SER A 292 6.26 20.11 10.48
N ASN A 293 5.64 21.30 10.61
CA ASN A 293 4.31 21.59 10.07
C ASN A 293 4.39 22.37 8.74
N ASN A 294 5.55 22.48 8.11
CA ASN A 294 5.73 23.12 6.82
C ASN A 294 5.63 22.06 5.71
N ARG A 295 4.59 22.14 4.88
CA ARG A 295 4.36 21.22 3.76
C ARG A 295 5.60 21.03 2.89
N LYS A 296 6.22 22.14 2.43
CA LYS A 296 7.39 22.07 1.54
C LYS A 296 8.59 21.36 2.16
N ILE A 297 8.78 21.51 3.47
CA ILE A 297 9.86 20.81 4.18
C ILE A 297 9.54 19.32 4.28
N ASN A 298 8.30 18.96 4.58
CA ASN A 298 7.88 17.55 4.62
C ASN A 298 7.97 16.90 3.22
N GLU A 299 7.56 17.58 2.15
CA GLU A 299 7.74 17.09 0.76
C GLU A 299 9.21 16.85 0.43
N ARG A 300 10.10 17.81 0.72
CA ARG A 300 11.54 17.69 0.50
C ARG A 300 12.16 16.50 1.23
N HIS A 301 11.71 16.22 2.46
CA HIS A 301 12.21 15.13 3.31
C HIS A 301 11.44 13.82 3.11
N GLY A 302 10.52 13.71 2.14
CA GLY A 302 9.72 12.50 1.90
C GLY A 302 8.77 12.15 3.05
N LYS A 303 8.40 13.13 3.88
CA LYS A 303 7.50 12.98 5.04
C LYS A 303 6.11 13.56 4.83
N TYR A 304 5.83 14.02 3.61
CA TYR A 304 4.51 14.52 3.25
C TYR A 304 3.47 13.40 3.27
N ASP A 305 2.29 13.70 3.80
CA ASP A 305 1.21 12.75 4.02
C ASP A 305 -0.12 13.45 3.71
N VAL A 306 -0.86 12.92 2.73
CA VAL A 306 -2.14 13.48 2.25
C VAL A 306 -3.22 13.45 3.34
N GLU A 307 -3.23 12.42 4.19
CA GLU A 307 -4.18 12.31 5.29
C GLU A 307 -3.92 13.38 6.37
N LYS A 308 -2.66 13.66 6.67
CA LYS A 308 -2.27 14.75 7.57
C LYS A 308 -2.65 16.11 6.99
N GLU A 309 -2.53 16.31 5.67
CA GLU A 309 -2.95 17.54 5.00
C GLU A 309 -4.46 17.76 5.16
N SER A 310 -5.27 16.74 4.91
CA SER A 310 -6.73 16.83 5.07
C SER A 310 -7.17 17.16 6.49
N LYS A 311 -6.33 16.90 7.49
CA LYS A 311 -6.53 17.22 8.91
C LYS A 311 -5.91 18.56 9.32
N GLY A 312 -5.39 19.37 8.39
CA GLY A 312 -4.77 20.67 8.65
C GLY A 312 -3.41 20.62 9.34
N PHE A 313 -2.71 19.47 9.33
CA PHE A 313 -1.40 19.33 9.99
C PHE A 313 -0.33 20.29 9.42
N TYR A 314 -0.46 20.66 8.15
CA TYR A 314 0.47 21.56 7.48
C TYR A 314 0.03 23.04 7.51
N ASP A 315 -1.02 23.37 8.27
CA ASP A 315 -1.41 24.73 8.53
C ASP A 315 -0.52 25.37 9.60
N PRO A 316 -0.41 26.72 9.66
CA PRO A 316 0.31 27.38 10.72
C PRO A 316 -0.36 27.07 12.06
N ILE A 317 0.43 26.60 13.04
CA ILE A 317 -0.08 26.34 14.38
C ILE A 317 -0.50 27.65 15.02
N SER A 318 -1.76 27.72 15.45
CA SER A 318 -2.29 28.85 16.22
C SER A 318 -2.16 28.58 17.71
N MET A 319 -1.59 29.52 18.46
CA MET A 319 -1.47 29.42 19.91
C MET A 319 -1.54 30.80 20.57
N GLU A 320 -2.12 30.86 21.75
CA GLU A 320 -2.10 32.04 22.60
C GLU A 320 -0.73 32.18 23.27
N LEU A 321 -0.11 33.35 23.19
CA LEU A 321 1.09 33.66 23.94
C LEU A 321 0.72 33.83 25.43
N SER A 322 1.28 33.00 26.27
CA SER A 322 1.06 32.97 27.68
C SER A 322 2.31 32.43 28.40
N PRO A 323 2.69 32.91 29.60
CA PRO A 323 3.71 32.28 30.41
C PRO A 323 3.48 30.80 30.67
N ASP A 324 2.20 30.36 30.68
CA ASP A 324 1.78 29.01 31.02
C ASP A 324 1.62 28.07 29.80
N MET A 325 1.92 28.57 28.59
CA MET A 325 1.80 27.71 27.38
C MET A 325 2.67 26.46 27.48
N GLN A 326 2.10 25.31 27.04
CA GLN A 326 2.72 23.98 27.13
C GLN A 326 3.74 23.73 26.01
N LEU A 327 4.83 24.48 26.03
CA LEU A 327 5.96 24.36 25.10
C LEU A 327 7.26 24.15 25.88
N ILE A 328 8.27 23.55 25.25
CA ILE A 328 9.62 23.48 25.81
C ILE A 328 10.14 24.90 26.08
N PRO A 329 10.80 25.12 27.24
CA PRO A 329 11.18 26.47 27.69
C PRO A 329 11.97 27.28 26.65
N GLY A 330 12.92 26.66 25.97
CA GLY A 330 13.76 27.35 24.98
C GLY A 330 12.98 27.75 23.72
N PHE A 331 11.97 27.00 23.31
CA PHE A 331 11.10 27.35 22.17
C PHE A 331 10.19 28.52 22.52
N LYS A 332 9.62 28.50 23.72
CA LYS A 332 8.86 29.61 24.29
C LYS A 332 9.70 30.91 24.32
N GLU A 333 10.91 30.89 24.86
CA GLU A 333 11.80 32.03 24.88
C GLU A 333 12.07 32.57 23.46
N ALA A 334 12.32 31.68 22.49
CA ALA A 334 12.57 32.08 21.11
C ALA A 334 11.40 32.84 20.50
N ILE A 335 10.15 32.35 20.67
CA ILE A 335 8.94 33.00 20.14
C ILE A 335 8.79 34.44 20.72
N TYR A 336 9.02 34.64 21.99
CA TYR A 336 8.92 35.97 22.62
C TYR A 336 9.94 37.00 22.07
N THR A 337 10.94 36.59 21.33
CA THR A 337 11.88 37.50 20.66
C THR A 337 11.41 37.97 19.27
N MET A 338 10.38 37.33 18.71
CA MET A 338 9.95 37.52 17.34
C MET A 338 8.96 38.67 17.15
N ASN A 339 9.03 39.28 15.99
CA ASN A 339 7.95 40.12 15.43
C ASN A 339 7.20 39.32 14.37
N VAL A 340 5.95 39.71 14.06
CA VAL A 340 5.21 39.15 12.93
C VAL A 340 5.99 39.33 11.62
N GLY A 341 6.15 38.25 10.87
CA GLY A 341 6.95 38.16 9.64
C GLY A 341 8.40 37.77 9.85
N ASP A 342 8.89 37.65 11.10
CA ASP A 342 10.23 37.13 11.37
C ASP A 342 10.36 35.67 10.97
N ILE A 343 11.55 35.33 10.48
CA ILE A 343 12.05 33.95 10.41
C ILE A 343 13.32 33.90 11.25
N ILE A 344 13.35 33.04 12.24
CA ILE A 344 14.47 32.86 13.10
C ILE A 344 15.00 31.42 13.09
N TYR A 345 16.27 31.27 13.35
CA TYR A 345 16.88 30.03 13.85
C TYR A 345 17.02 30.13 15.35
N CYS A 346 16.72 29.06 16.08
CA CYS A 346 17.09 28.95 17.50
C CYS A 346 17.71 27.58 17.78
N TYR A 347 18.78 27.59 18.56
CA TYR A 347 19.37 26.42 19.19
C TYR A 347 18.93 26.37 20.64
N ILE A 348 18.45 25.25 21.08
CA ILE A 348 17.89 25.01 22.41
C ILE A 348 18.65 23.89 23.07
N PRO A 349 19.40 24.19 24.16
CA PRO A 349 20.11 23.16 24.92
C PRO A 349 19.13 22.21 25.59
N SER A 350 19.53 20.96 25.80
CA SER A 350 18.67 19.86 26.25
C SER A 350 17.90 20.16 27.54
N ASN A 351 18.48 20.88 28.48
CA ASN A 351 17.83 21.29 29.75
C ASN A 351 16.68 22.29 29.54
N LEU A 352 16.60 22.96 28.41
CA LEU A 352 15.51 23.85 27.98
C LEU A 352 14.65 23.22 26.89
N ALA A 353 14.89 21.96 26.54
CA ALA A 353 14.15 21.12 25.61
C ALA A 353 13.42 19.99 26.37
N TYR A 354 13.72 18.73 26.08
CA TYR A 354 13.07 17.57 26.71
C TYR A 354 13.92 16.96 27.86
N GLY A 355 15.12 17.49 28.14
CA GLY A 355 15.97 16.98 29.22
C GLY A 355 16.28 15.49 29.08
N ASN A 356 16.00 14.73 30.12
CA ASN A 356 16.24 13.30 30.19
C ASN A 356 15.12 12.45 29.49
N GLU A 357 14.08 13.10 28.95
CA GLU A 357 12.99 12.39 28.28
C GLU A 357 13.36 12.02 26.83
N SER A 358 12.82 10.90 26.36
CA SER A 358 12.86 10.48 24.95
C SER A 358 11.53 10.83 24.26
N LYS A 359 11.58 11.42 23.07
CA LYS A 359 10.39 11.77 22.26
C LYS A 359 10.62 11.42 20.80
N GLY A 360 10.12 10.28 20.35
CA GLY A 360 10.32 9.79 18.98
C GLY A 360 11.81 9.68 18.61
N LEU A 361 12.29 10.48 17.65
CA LEU A 361 13.70 10.51 17.25
C LEU A 361 14.61 11.25 18.24
N ILE A 362 14.06 12.01 19.20
CA ILE A 362 14.81 12.79 20.18
C ILE A 362 15.23 11.86 21.32
N LYS A 363 16.54 11.66 21.48
CA LYS A 363 17.13 10.89 22.58
C LYS A 363 17.22 11.73 23.86
N PRO A 364 17.36 11.12 25.05
CA PRO A 364 17.67 11.86 26.27
C PRO A 364 18.89 12.78 26.11
N ASN A 365 18.81 13.95 26.70
CA ASN A 365 19.87 14.97 26.68
C ASN A 365 20.23 15.49 25.28
N SER A 366 19.28 15.46 24.34
CA SER A 366 19.49 16.00 22.99
C SER A 366 19.25 17.51 22.97
N ASP A 367 20.22 18.25 22.48
CA ASP A 367 20.00 19.63 22.06
C ASP A 367 19.22 19.68 20.77
N LEU A 368 18.44 20.72 20.57
CA LEU A 368 17.55 20.86 19.41
C LEU A 368 17.83 22.17 18.68
N SER A 369 17.53 22.16 17.39
CA SER A 369 17.50 23.35 16.55
C SER A 369 16.15 23.53 15.91
N PHE A 370 15.66 24.77 15.82
CA PHE A 370 14.41 25.05 15.10
C PHE A 370 14.60 26.23 14.14
N ILE A 371 13.88 26.17 13.03
CA ILE A 371 13.61 27.33 12.17
C ILE A 371 12.15 27.66 12.37
N ILE A 372 11.87 28.87 12.89
CA ILE A 372 10.50 29.31 13.24
C ILE A 372 10.15 30.50 12.37
N LYS A 373 8.96 30.48 11.75
CA LYS A 373 8.38 31.59 11.01
C LYS A 373 7.08 32.02 11.68
N MET A 374 7.01 33.24 12.15
CA MET A 374 5.77 33.83 12.66
C MET A 374 5.04 34.51 11.49
N VAL A 375 3.83 34.05 11.17
CA VAL A 375 3.09 34.53 9.99
C VAL A 375 2.02 35.54 10.34
N ASN A 376 1.42 35.45 11.53
CA ASN A 376 0.41 36.38 12.00
C ASN A 376 0.40 36.49 13.52
N ALA A 377 -0.22 37.58 14.03
CA ALA A 377 -0.64 37.73 15.41
C ALA A 377 -1.97 38.48 15.45
N GLU A 378 -2.92 37.95 16.20
CA GLU A 378 -4.26 38.48 16.36
C GLU A 378 -4.52 38.74 17.86
N ASN A 379 -5.36 39.76 18.16
CA ASN A 379 -5.77 40.05 19.55
C ASN A 379 -6.81 39.06 20.07
#